data_4401861519e66f18191179d9fea785b9
#
_entry.id   4401861519e66f18191179d9fea785b9
#
_cell.length_a   1.000
_cell.length_b   1.000
_cell.length_c   1.000
_cell.angle_alpha   90.00
_cell.angle_beta   90.00
_cell.angle_gamma   90.00
#
_symmetry.space_group_name_H-M   'P 1'
#
loop_
_entity.id
_entity.type
_entity.pdbx_description
1 polymer ?
#
loop_
_entity_poly.entity_id
_entity_poly.type
_entity_poly.pdbx_seq_one_letter_code
_entity_poly.pdbx_strand_id
1 'polypeptide(L)'
;DALVVKHEVRPVPLEETYPNTTSFRLPRDIKGYWPKFIAKALADDLGPILLFAPRRANTEKLARQIAMHLPNQNPLQLTDEQKHLVGDHLARMLHNRVAYHHSGLSYGARAGVIEPLAKAGQLRVVVATMGLAAGINFSLRSVALAADSYKRAGREHPLRGDEILQMFGRAGRRGLDDVGYVLVGANEVRLRDGFPCQLARSGLVDWGALIGIMHAAIEDGHEPFAEAIRVQGRLFTTRPITLGVESALENPGAPCGLRSDAERARQVRKKDREILNS
;
A
#
# COMPACT_ATOMS: atom_id res chain seq x y z
N ASP A 1 -4.61 -18.24 -24.10
CA ASP A 1 -5.60 -18.39 -23.01
C ASP A 1 -4.87 -18.31 -21.69
N ALA A 2 -5.31 -17.42 -20.81
CA ALA A 2 -4.74 -17.28 -19.47
C ALA A 2 -5.40 -18.32 -18.54
N LEU A 3 -4.60 -19.14 -17.87
CA LEU A 3 -5.07 -20.06 -16.85
C LEU A 3 -5.33 -19.27 -15.55
N VAL A 4 -6.57 -19.26 -15.10
CA VAL A 4 -6.94 -18.68 -13.79
C VAL A 4 -6.78 -19.75 -12.72
N VAL A 5 -5.75 -19.61 -11.89
CA VAL A 5 -5.56 -20.46 -10.70
C VAL A 5 -6.21 -19.77 -9.50
N LYS A 6 -7.27 -20.35 -8.98
CA LYS A 6 -7.96 -19.87 -7.78
C LYS A 6 -7.72 -20.84 -6.63
N HIS A 7 -7.19 -20.34 -5.54
CA HIS A 7 -7.01 -21.09 -4.29
C HIS A 7 -7.87 -20.44 -3.20
N GLU A 8 -8.85 -21.19 -2.69
CA GLU A 8 -9.85 -20.64 -1.74
C GLU A 8 -9.39 -20.67 -0.28
N VAL A 9 -8.41 -21.54 0.03
CA VAL A 9 -7.93 -21.71 1.41
C VAL A 9 -6.62 -20.97 1.61
N ARG A 10 -6.62 -20.03 2.54
CA ARG A 10 -5.40 -19.35 2.96
C ARG A 10 -4.51 -20.31 3.77
N PRO A 11 -3.19 -20.41 3.47
CA PRO A 11 -2.28 -21.33 4.19
C PRO A 11 -2.17 -21.05 5.69
N VAL A 12 -2.27 -19.78 6.12
CA VAL A 12 -2.29 -19.36 7.52
C VAL A 12 -3.57 -18.58 7.74
N PRO A 13 -4.56 -19.08 8.50
CA PRO A 13 -5.81 -18.38 8.77
C PRO A 13 -5.57 -17.06 9.51
N LEU A 14 -6.53 -16.14 9.43
CA LEU A 14 -6.46 -14.86 10.12
C LEU A 14 -7.51 -14.78 11.23
N GLU A 15 -7.10 -14.22 12.35
CA GLU A 15 -7.96 -13.90 13.48
C GLU A 15 -7.86 -12.43 13.89
N GLU A 16 -8.98 -11.85 14.33
CA GLU A 16 -8.99 -10.51 14.91
C GLU A 16 -8.63 -10.55 16.39
N THR A 17 -7.82 -9.61 16.83
CA THR A 17 -7.45 -9.46 18.24
C THR A 17 -7.43 -7.99 18.65
N TYR A 18 -7.79 -7.72 19.90
CA TYR A 18 -7.95 -6.40 20.47
C TYR A 18 -6.96 -6.17 21.63
N PRO A 19 -5.71 -5.79 21.39
CA PRO A 19 -4.69 -5.64 22.44
C PRO A 19 -5.07 -4.65 23.54
N ASN A 20 -5.92 -3.66 23.25
CA ASN A 20 -6.36 -2.68 24.25
C ASN A 20 -7.26 -3.28 25.36
N THR A 21 -7.88 -4.43 25.13
CA THR A 21 -8.77 -5.10 26.09
C THR A 21 -8.04 -5.98 27.09
N THR A 22 -6.72 -6.19 26.89
CA THR A 22 -5.94 -7.06 27.78
C THR A 22 -5.73 -6.43 29.15
N SER A 23 -5.77 -7.25 30.20
CA SER A 23 -5.61 -6.81 31.61
C SER A 23 -4.16 -6.50 31.99
N PHE A 24 -3.19 -6.71 31.09
CA PHE A 24 -1.78 -6.49 31.37
C PHE A 24 -1.50 -5.01 31.70
N ARG A 25 -0.90 -4.78 32.86
CA ARG A 25 -0.47 -3.42 33.27
C ARG A 25 0.88 -3.08 32.69
N LEU A 26 0.88 -2.14 31.78
CA LEU A 26 2.10 -1.60 31.19
C LEU A 26 2.88 -0.73 32.20
N PRO A 27 4.22 -0.70 32.11
CA PRO A 27 5.05 0.27 32.80
C PRO A 27 4.59 1.71 32.52
N ARG A 28 4.69 2.60 33.53
CA ARG A 28 4.19 3.98 33.46
C ARG A 28 4.98 4.89 32.49
N ASP A 29 6.20 4.51 32.17
CA ASP A 29 7.11 5.19 31.24
C ASP A 29 6.73 5.00 29.77
N ILE A 30 5.90 3.99 29.42
CA ILE A 30 5.40 3.82 28.06
C ILE A 30 4.33 4.89 27.78
N LYS A 31 4.67 5.87 26.94
CA LYS A 31 3.79 6.99 26.59
C LYS A 31 3.31 6.89 25.14
N GLY A 32 2.08 7.38 24.89
CA GLY A 32 1.46 7.40 23.57
C GLY A 32 0.65 6.15 23.25
N TYR A 33 -0.32 6.30 22.34
CA TYR A 33 -1.24 5.23 21.97
C TYR A 33 -0.52 4.02 21.36
N TRP A 34 0.22 4.25 20.28
CA TRP A 34 0.87 3.16 19.54
C TRP A 34 1.94 2.41 20.34
N PRO A 35 2.84 3.06 21.10
CA PRO A 35 3.75 2.32 21.98
C PRO A 35 3.03 1.44 22.99
N LYS A 36 1.94 1.93 23.60
CA LYS A 36 1.13 1.14 24.54
C LYS A 36 0.44 -0.03 23.86
N PHE A 37 -0.18 0.21 22.71
CA PHE A 37 -0.86 -0.80 21.91
C PHE A 37 0.10 -1.94 21.49
N ILE A 38 1.25 -1.57 20.94
CA ILE A 38 2.30 -2.52 20.52
C ILE A 38 2.86 -3.28 21.74
N ALA A 39 3.13 -2.59 22.85
CA ALA A 39 3.66 -3.23 24.04
C ALA A 39 2.69 -4.28 24.62
N LYS A 40 1.38 -3.99 24.64
CA LYS A 40 0.33 -4.96 25.01
C LYS A 40 0.32 -6.16 24.06
N ALA A 41 0.27 -5.91 22.76
CA ALA A 41 0.28 -6.99 21.76
C ALA A 41 1.53 -7.89 21.88
N LEU A 42 2.69 -7.30 22.15
CA LEU A 42 3.91 -8.08 22.37
C LEU A 42 3.90 -8.85 23.69
N ALA A 43 3.26 -8.32 24.74
CA ALA A 43 3.08 -9.02 26.00
C ALA A 43 2.13 -10.22 25.89
N ASP A 44 1.18 -10.17 24.97
CA ASP A 44 0.24 -11.26 24.65
C ASP A 44 0.81 -12.23 23.58
N ASP A 45 2.11 -12.19 23.33
CA ASP A 45 2.82 -13.05 22.34
C ASP A 45 2.27 -12.91 20.90
N LEU A 46 1.73 -11.74 20.54
CA LEU A 46 1.24 -11.46 19.20
C LEU A 46 2.32 -10.90 18.25
N GLY A 47 3.57 -10.88 18.69
CA GLY A 47 4.71 -10.45 17.86
C GLY A 47 5.26 -11.53 16.93
N PRO A 48 6.03 -11.14 15.90
CA PRO A 48 6.36 -9.78 15.46
C PRO A 48 5.21 -9.07 14.74
N ILE A 49 5.21 -7.72 14.79
CA ILE A 49 4.08 -6.89 14.34
C ILE A 49 4.49 -6.01 13.16
N LEU A 50 3.67 -6.03 12.10
CA LEU A 50 3.76 -5.09 10.97
C LEU A 50 2.67 -4.01 11.12
N LEU A 51 3.09 -2.77 11.35
CA LEU A 51 2.20 -1.63 11.49
C LEU A 51 2.21 -0.80 10.20
N PHE A 52 1.09 -0.70 9.51
CA PHE A 52 0.96 0.13 8.32
C PHE A 52 0.58 1.57 8.67
N ALA A 53 1.32 2.54 8.14
CA ALA A 53 1.11 3.97 8.33
C ALA A 53 0.89 4.70 6.99
N PRO A 54 0.09 5.79 6.94
CA PRO A 54 -0.35 6.40 5.68
C PRO A 54 0.75 7.12 4.90
N ARG A 55 1.81 7.60 5.57
CA ARG A 55 2.88 8.40 4.96
C ARG A 55 4.27 8.02 5.48
N ARG A 56 5.31 8.31 4.68
CA ARG A 56 6.72 8.08 5.07
C ARG A 56 7.07 8.75 6.41
N ALA A 57 6.77 10.04 6.55
CA ALA A 57 7.05 10.78 7.80
C ALA A 57 6.32 10.18 9.02
N ASN A 58 5.07 9.70 8.84
CA ASN A 58 4.34 9.01 9.90
C ASN A 58 5.00 7.67 10.25
N THR A 59 5.47 6.94 9.25
CA THR A 59 6.17 5.66 9.40
C THR A 59 7.42 5.81 10.26
N GLU A 60 8.28 6.76 9.92
CA GLU A 60 9.51 7.05 10.68
C GLU A 60 9.21 7.55 12.09
N LYS A 61 8.25 8.49 12.23
CA LYS A 61 7.83 9.03 13.52
C LYS A 61 7.29 7.94 14.45
N LEU A 62 6.41 7.07 13.95
CA LEU A 62 5.83 5.97 14.71
C LEU A 62 6.90 4.95 15.11
N ALA A 63 7.77 4.53 14.18
CA ALA A 63 8.87 3.61 14.47
C ALA A 63 9.77 4.17 15.56
N ARG A 64 10.13 5.46 15.50
CA ARG A 64 10.92 6.13 16.53
C ARG A 64 10.21 6.14 17.87
N GLN A 65 8.92 6.51 17.91
CA GLN A 65 8.15 6.53 19.17
C GLN A 65 8.07 5.13 19.78
N ILE A 66 7.82 4.12 18.98
CA ILE A 66 7.77 2.72 19.44
C ILE A 66 9.14 2.30 19.97
N ALA A 67 10.22 2.53 19.22
CA ALA A 67 11.58 2.15 19.62
C ALA A 67 12.02 2.81 20.94
N MET A 68 11.60 4.06 21.20
CA MET A 68 11.94 4.78 22.42
C MET A 68 11.25 4.24 23.68
N HIS A 69 10.07 3.62 23.53
CA HIS A 69 9.25 3.23 24.67
C HIS A 69 9.13 1.71 24.88
N LEU A 70 9.55 0.90 23.89
CA LEU A 70 9.56 -0.54 24.10
C LEU A 70 10.74 -0.98 24.97
N PRO A 71 10.50 -1.80 26.00
CA PRO A 71 11.58 -2.43 26.75
C PRO A 71 12.49 -3.24 25.83
N ASN A 72 13.81 -3.06 25.98
CA ASN A 72 14.80 -3.76 25.17
C ASN A 72 15.64 -4.70 26.01
N GLN A 73 15.17 -5.92 26.19
CA GLN A 73 15.87 -6.95 26.97
C GLN A 73 16.98 -7.66 26.16
N ASN A 74 16.91 -7.63 24.84
CA ASN A 74 17.86 -8.30 23.95
C ASN A 74 18.15 -7.41 22.73
N PRO A 75 19.09 -6.46 22.85
CA PRO A 75 19.46 -5.53 21.78
C PRO A 75 19.98 -6.26 20.54
N LEU A 76 19.54 -5.84 19.35
CA LEU A 76 20.05 -6.36 18.10
C LEU A 76 21.45 -5.78 17.84
N GLN A 77 22.40 -6.64 17.55
CA GLN A 77 23.73 -6.23 17.13
C GLN A 77 23.79 -6.22 15.60
N LEU A 78 24.15 -5.08 15.04
CA LEU A 78 24.33 -4.90 13.59
C LEU A 78 25.83 -4.97 13.27
N THR A 79 26.16 -5.54 12.12
CA THR A 79 27.52 -5.43 11.56
C THR A 79 27.79 -4.00 11.13
N ASP A 80 29.06 -3.63 10.95
CA ASP A 80 29.42 -2.29 10.50
C ASP A 80 28.93 -2.01 9.07
N GLU A 81 28.91 -3.03 8.21
CA GLU A 81 28.30 -2.94 6.88
C GLU A 81 26.80 -2.64 6.96
N GLN A 82 26.06 -3.35 7.83
CA GLN A 82 24.63 -3.10 8.04
C GLN A 82 24.38 -1.68 8.56
N LYS A 83 25.18 -1.20 9.51
CA LYS A 83 25.10 0.17 10.03
C LYS A 83 25.32 1.20 8.93
N HIS A 84 26.32 0.97 8.08
CA HIS A 84 26.62 1.85 6.94
C HIS A 84 25.42 1.92 5.96
N LEU A 85 24.78 0.78 5.64
CA LEU A 85 23.65 0.73 4.71
C LEU A 85 22.39 1.44 5.24
N VAL A 86 22.14 1.37 6.55
CA VAL A 86 20.91 1.95 7.15
C VAL A 86 21.12 3.34 7.73
N GLY A 87 22.34 3.73 8.04
CA GLY A 87 22.67 4.98 8.72
C GLY A 87 22.32 5.00 10.20
N ASP A 88 22.87 5.95 10.94
CA ASP A 88 22.79 6.00 12.40
C ASP A 88 21.38 6.08 12.97
N HIS A 89 20.49 6.79 12.28
CA HIS A 89 19.12 6.98 12.75
C HIS A 89 18.33 5.65 12.77
N LEU A 90 18.39 4.89 11.68
CA LEU A 90 17.71 3.60 11.60
C LEU A 90 18.44 2.53 12.41
N ALA A 91 19.77 2.57 12.45
CA ALA A 91 20.57 1.64 13.26
C ALA A 91 20.20 1.69 14.75
N ARG A 92 19.95 2.89 15.31
CA ARG A 92 19.48 3.04 16.69
C ARG A 92 18.11 2.41 16.94
N MET A 93 17.19 2.47 15.97
CA MET A 93 15.89 1.81 16.09
C MET A 93 16.01 0.29 15.93
N LEU A 94 16.85 -0.17 15.00
CA LEU A 94 17.14 -1.60 14.81
C LEU A 94 17.78 -2.23 16.05
N HIS A 95 18.61 -1.49 16.78
CA HIS A 95 19.13 -1.93 18.08
C HIS A 95 17.99 -2.30 19.05
N ASN A 96 16.85 -1.59 18.99
CA ASN A 96 15.63 -1.91 19.75
C ASN A 96 14.70 -2.90 19.02
N ARG A 97 15.17 -3.57 17.96
CA ARG A 97 14.40 -4.50 17.13
C ARG A 97 13.15 -3.88 16.49
N VAL A 98 13.21 -2.57 16.24
CA VAL A 98 12.17 -1.79 15.55
C VAL A 98 12.75 -1.25 14.26
N ALA A 99 12.01 -1.35 13.17
CA ALA A 99 12.38 -0.78 11.87
C ALA A 99 11.23 0.02 11.28
N TYR A 100 11.56 0.89 10.34
CA TYR A 100 10.59 1.43 9.40
C TYR A 100 10.93 1.01 7.97
N HIS A 101 9.91 0.92 7.12
CA HIS A 101 10.06 0.46 5.74
C HIS A 101 9.19 1.30 4.79
N HIS A 102 9.81 2.00 3.85
CA HIS A 102 9.14 2.79 2.81
C HIS A 102 10.03 2.96 1.58
N SER A 103 9.43 3.36 0.46
CA SER A 103 10.12 3.52 -0.84
C SER A 103 11.19 4.62 -0.86
N GLY A 104 11.28 5.46 0.18
CA GLY A 104 12.34 6.47 0.32
C GLY A 104 13.67 5.93 0.86
N LEU A 105 13.68 4.71 1.40
CA LEU A 105 14.92 4.04 1.81
C LEU A 105 15.67 3.50 0.59
N SER A 106 17.00 3.45 0.68
CA SER A 106 17.83 2.82 -0.33
C SER A 106 17.49 1.33 -0.49
N TYR A 107 17.80 0.76 -1.65
CA TYR A 107 17.64 -0.67 -1.89
C TYR A 107 18.47 -1.49 -0.89
N GLY A 108 19.72 -1.10 -0.62
CA GLY A 108 20.60 -1.75 0.35
C GLY A 108 20.00 -1.78 1.76
N ALA A 109 19.43 -0.67 2.23
CA ALA A 109 18.77 -0.63 3.54
C ALA A 109 17.56 -1.57 3.59
N ARG A 110 16.72 -1.57 2.55
CA ARG A 110 15.50 -2.40 2.50
C ARG A 110 15.82 -3.88 2.31
N ALA A 111 16.38 -4.23 1.15
CA ALA A 111 16.62 -5.62 0.75
C ALA A 111 17.87 -6.22 1.40
N GLY A 112 18.87 -5.40 1.75
CA GLY A 112 20.11 -5.86 2.38
C GLY A 112 20.03 -6.00 3.90
N VAL A 113 19.16 -5.24 4.58
CA VAL A 113 19.13 -5.24 6.05
C VAL A 113 17.73 -5.51 6.60
N ILE A 114 16.73 -4.65 6.32
CA ILE A 114 15.44 -4.72 7.01
C ILE A 114 14.67 -6.00 6.67
N GLU A 115 14.56 -6.33 5.39
CA GLU A 115 13.82 -7.52 4.94
C GLU A 115 14.46 -8.84 5.42
N PRO A 116 15.79 -9.03 5.35
CA PRO A 116 16.45 -10.20 5.93
C PRO A 116 16.22 -10.33 7.43
N LEU A 117 16.36 -9.23 8.19
CA LEU A 117 16.12 -9.23 9.64
C LEU A 117 14.67 -9.54 9.99
N ALA A 118 13.71 -9.03 9.21
CA ALA A 118 12.28 -9.32 9.38
C ALA A 118 11.97 -10.81 9.10
N LYS A 119 12.51 -11.36 8.00
CA LYS A 119 12.36 -12.78 7.64
C LYS A 119 12.99 -13.72 8.66
N ALA A 120 14.13 -13.34 9.22
CA ALA A 120 14.82 -14.09 10.28
C ALA A 120 14.16 -13.95 11.67
N GLY A 121 13.02 -13.23 11.78
CA GLY A 121 12.32 -13.03 13.04
C GLY A 121 13.09 -12.18 14.06
N GLN A 122 14.11 -11.45 13.63
CA GLN A 122 14.94 -10.64 14.51
C GLN A 122 14.33 -9.28 14.85
N LEU A 123 13.30 -8.84 14.11
CA LEU A 123 12.57 -7.60 14.38
C LEU A 123 11.29 -7.91 15.16
N ARG A 124 10.99 -7.10 16.16
CA ARG A 124 9.74 -7.15 16.94
C ARG A 124 8.63 -6.34 16.26
N VAL A 125 9.01 -5.22 15.65
CA VAL A 125 8.07 -4.30 14.99
C VAL A 125 8.69 -3.76 13.71
N VAL A 126 7.90 -3.77 12.65
CA VAL A 126 8.21 -3.04 11.42
C VAL A 126 7.06 -2.08 11.13
N VAL A 127 7.36 -0.79 11.00
CA VAL A 127 6.37 0.21 10.56
C VAL A 127 6.57 0.46 9.07
N ALA A 128 5.56 0.20 8.26
CA ALA A 128 5.63 0.33 6.80
C ALA A 128 4.60 1.31 6.24
N THR A 129 4.87 1.91 5.09
CA THR A 129 3.83 2.70 4.40
C THR A 129 2.79 1.80 3.75
N MET A 130 1.51 2.20 3.79
CA MET A 130 0.38 1.46 3.22
C MET A 130 0.56 1.13 1.73
N GLY A 131 1.08 2.07 0.94
CA GLY A 131 1.34 1.86 -0.49
C GLY A 131 2.40 0.81 -0.82
N LEU A 132 3.13 0.30 0.18
CA LEU A 132 4.11 -0.79 0.00
C LEU A 132 3.55 -2.18 0.27
N ALA A 133 2.30 -2.32 0.69
CA ALA A 133 1.73 -3.63 1.03
C ALA A 133 1.89 -4.67 -0.09
N ALA A 134 1.77 -4.25 -1.35
CA ALA A 134 2.01 -5.10 -2.53
C ALA A 134 3.50 -5.38 -2.78
N GLY A 135 4.42 -4.47 -2.38
CA GLY A 135 5.85 -4.54 -2.67
C GLY A 135 6.72 -5.12 -1.54
N ILE A 136 6.15 -5.39 -0.37
CA ILE A 136 6.87 -6.00 0.75
C ILE A 136 7.02 -7.52 0.50
N ASN A 137 8.25 -8.03 0.54
CA ASN A 137 8.55 -9.45 0.35
C ASN A 137 8.77 -10.20 1.69
N PHE A 138 7.96 -9.87 2.71
CA PHE A 138 7.93 -10.59 3.98
C PHE A 138 6.56 -10.50 4.62
N SER A 139 6.29 -11.40 5.55
CA SER A 139 5.11 -11.40 6.42
C SER A 139 5.56 -11.43 7.87
N LEU A 140 4.77 -10.86 8.76
CA LEU A 140 4.98 -10.96 10.21
C LEU A 140 3.76 -11.63 10.85
N ARG A 141 3.86 -12.09 12.09
CA ARG A 141 2.77 -12.81 12.75
C ARG A 141 1.49 -11.97 12.81
N SER A 142 1.64 -10.68 13.12
CA SER A 142 0.50 -9.77 13.25
C SER A 142 0.62 -8.54 12.36
N VAL A 143 -0.54 -8.00 11.97
CA VAL A 143 -0.67 -6.75 11.23
C VAL A 143 -1.62 -5.80 11.95
N ALA A 144 -1.27 -4.52 11.97
CA ALA A 144 -2.13 -3.42 12.41
C ALA A 144 -2.11 -2.27 11.39
N LEU A 145 -3.19 -1.49 11.34
CA LEU A 145 -3.26 -0.26 10.54
C LEU A 145 -3.29 0.96 11.45
N ALA A 146 -2.44 1.95 11.17
CA ALA A 146 -2.37 3.18 11.95
C ALA A 146 -3.43 4.21 11.54
N ALA A 147 -4.10 4.03 10.42
CA ALA A 147 -5.19 4.87 9.93
C ALA A 147 -6.08 4.07 9.00
N ASP A 148 -7.29 4.56 8.77
CA ASP A 148 -8.30 4.06 7.83
C ASP A 148 -8.31 4.82 6.50
N SER A 149 -7.48 5.85 6.39
CA SER A 149 -7.43 6.75 5.25
C SER A 149 -6.00 7.27 5.01
N TYR A 150 -5.77 7.83 3.82
CA TYR A 150 -4.53 8.53 3.45
C TYR A 150 -4.83 9.78 2.61
N LYS A 151 -3.91 10.74 2.61
CA LYS A 151 -4.03 11.95 1.78
C LYS A 151 -3.24 11.79 0.48
N ARG A 152 -3.91 12.03 -0.65
CA ARG A 152 -3.32 12.08 -1.99
C ARG A 152 -3.77 13.38 -2.67
N ALA A 153 -2.81 14.14 -3.21
CA ALA A 153 -3.07 15.43 -3.84
C ALA A 153 -3.93 16.40 -2.99
N GLY A 154 -3.66 16.45 -1.68
CA GLY A 154 -4.38 17.32 -0.73
C GLY A 154 -5.73 16.78 -0.26
N ARG A 155 -6.30 15.76 -0.89
CA ARG A 155 -7.59 15.14 -0.54
C ARG A 155 -7.39 13.90 0.31
N GLU A 156 -8.33 13.67 1.21
CA GLU A 156 -8.39 12.44 2.01
C GLU A 156 -9.11 11.33 1.23
N HIS A 157 -8.51 10.16 1.22
CA HIS A 157 -9.04 8.96 0.56
C HIS A 157 -9.15 7.85 1.61
N PRO A 158 -10.34 7.30 1.84
CA PRO A 158 -10.49 6.12 2.67
C PRO A 158 -9.74 4.93 2.03
N LEU A 159 -9.26 4.02 2.86
CA LEU A 159 -8.68 2.77 2.38
C LEU A 159 -9.76 1.94 1.68
N ARG A 160 -9.41 1.36 0.55
CA ARG A 160 -10.29 0.45 -0.18
C ARG A 160 -10.15 -0.97 0.38
N GLY A 161 -11.21 -1.78 0.23
CA GLY A 161 -11.21 -3.17 0.69
C GLY A 161 -10.06 -4.00 0.15
N ASP A 162 -9.67 -3.82 -1.11
CA ASP A 162 -8.52 -4.52 -1.72
C ASP A 162 -7.16 -4.07 -1.15
N GLU A 163 -7.01 -2.80 -0.79
CA GLU A 163 -5.81 -2.28 -0.12
C GLU A 163 -5.70 -2.86 1.30
N ILE A 164 -6.81 -2.88 2.05
CA ILE A 164 -6.89 -3.50 3.38
C ILE A 164 -6.57 -4.99 3.30
N LEU A 165 -7.16 -5.70 2.33
CA LEU A 165 -6.92 -7.13 2.11
C LEU A 165 -5.43 -7.42 1.81
N GLN A 166 -4.77 -6.59 1.00
CA GLN A 166 -3.33 -6.72 0.73
C GLN A 166 -2.48 -6.53 1.99
N MET A 167 -2.83 -5.55 2.84
CA MET A 167 -2.14 -5.30 4.11
C MET A 167 -2.34 -6.46 5.09
N PHE A 168 -3.58 -6.90 5.29
CA PHE A 168 -3.89 -8.07 6.12
C PHE A 168 -3.31 -9.37 5.56
N GLY A 169 -3.11 -9.41 4.24
CA GLY A 169 -2.39 -10.48 3.56
C GLY A 169 -0.96 -10.70 4.05
N ARG A 170 -0.39 -9.75 4.78
CA ARG A 170 0.96 -9.82 5.38
C ARG A 170 0.97 -10.35 6.83
N ALA A 171 -0.18 -10.68 7.40
CA ALA A 171 -0.25 -11.36 8.69
C ALA A 171 -0.10 -12.89 8.51
N GLY A 172 0.63 -13.51 9.42
CA GLY A 172 0.92 -14.95 9.41
C GLY A 172 2.08 -15.33 8.49
N ARG A 173 3.10 -15.95 9.06
CA ARG A 173 4.30 -16.45 8.34
C ARG A 173 4.11 -17.93 8.02
N ARG A 174 4.04 -18.24 6.71
CA ARG A 174 3.88 -19.62 6.26
C ARG A 174 4.99 -20.50 6.81
N GLY A 175 4.62 -21.63 7.42
CA GLY A 175 5.56 -22.60 8.02
C GLY A 175 6.13 -22.18 9.38
N LEU A 176 5.71 -21.03 9.94
CA LEU A 176 6.15 -20.55 11.26
C LEU A 176 4.98 -20.25 12.20
N ASP A 177 3.86 -19.77 11.67
CA ASP A 177 2.69 -19.40 12.46
C ASP A 177 1.50 -20.26 12.03
N ASP A 178 0.75 -20.78 13.01
CA ASP A 178 -0.52 -21.49 12.77
C ASP A 178 -1.65 -20.52 12.46
N VAL A 179 -1.58 -19.32 13.04
CA VAL A 179 -2.56 -18.23 12.89
C VAL A 179 -1.83 -16.90 12.70
N GLY A 180 -2.32 -16.09 11.77
CA GLY A 180 -1.94 -14.69 11.62
C GLY A 180 -2.98 -13.78 12.28
N TYR A 181 -2.54 -12.69 12.92
CA TYR A 181 -3.44 -11.83 13.66
C TYR A 181 -3.62 -10.47 13.00
N VAL A 182 -4.87 -10.01 12.98
CA VAL A 182 -5.21 -8.61 12.67
C VAL A 182 -5.49 -7.91 13.99
N LEU A 183 -4.59 -6.99 14.36
CA LEU A 183 -4.70 -6.23 15.61
C LEU A 183 -5.57 -5.01 15.37
N VAL A 184 -6.79 -5.04 15.92
CA VAL A 184 -7.76 -3.96 15.77
C VAL A 184 -7.43 -2.81 16.72
N GLY A 185 -7.13 -1.64 16.16
CA GLY A 185 -6.82 -0.40 16.88
C GLY A 185 -8.03 0.52 17.04
N ALA A 186 -7.76 1.76 17.43
CA ALA A 186 -8.81 2.79 17.64
C ALA A 186 -9.54 3.20 16.36
N ASN A 187 -8.99 2.93 15.19
CA ASN A 187 -9.62 3.15 13.88
C ASN A 187 -10.62 2.05 13.48
N GLU A 188 -10.74 0.99 14.29
CA GLU A 188 -11.69 -0.11 14.13
C GLU A 188 -11.67 -0.81 12.76
N VAL A 189 -10.58 -0.71 12.00
CA VAL A 189 -10.44 -1.45 10.73
C VAL A 189 -10.30 -2.94 11.02
N ARG A 190 -11.19 -3.73 10.47
CA ARG A 190 -11.41 -5.15 10.79
C ARG A 190 -11.20 -6.05 9.57
N LEU A 191 -11.13 -7.36 9.78
CA LEU A 191 -11.01 -8.35 8.69
C LEU A 191 -12.12 -8.22 7.65
N ARG A 192 -13.35 -7.94 8.07
CA ARG A 192 -14.50 -7.76 7.17
C ARG A 192 -14.35 -6.58 6.20
N ASP A 193 -13.51 -5.60 6.53
CA ASP A 193 -13.27 -4.42 5.70
C ASP A 193 -12.27 -4.72 4.57
N GLY A 194 -11.55 -5.85 4.67
CA GLY A 194 -10.65 -6.37 3.64
C GLY A 194 -11.37 -7.34 2.69
N PHE A 195 -11.76 -6.87 1.52
CA PHE A 195 -12.45 -7.68 0.51
C PHE A 195 -11.89 -7.39 -0.89
N PRO A 196 -11.97 -8.38 -1.81
CA PRO A 196 -11.51 -8.18 -3.18
C PRO A 196 -12.40 -7.17 -3.90
N CYS A 197 -11.79 -6.13 -4.43
CA CYS A 197 -12.47 -5.20 -5.33
C CYS A 197 -12.24 -5.65 -6.78
N GLN A 198 -13.26 -5.55 -7.60
CA GLN A 198 -13.07 -5.69 -9.04
C GLN A 198 -12.15 -4.56 -9.51
N LEU A 199 -11.13 -4.92 -10.30
CA LEU A 199 -10.28 -3.95 -10.96
C LEU A 199 -11.16 -3.09 -11.89
N ALA A 200 -11.56 -1.92 -11.39
CA ALA A 200 -12.14 -0.92 -12.25
C ALA A 200 -10.99 -0.22 -12.96
N ARG A 201 -11.01 -0.16 -14.28
CA ARG A 201 -10.12 0.74 -15.00
C ARG A 201 -10.34 2.15 -14.46
N SER A 202 -9.25 2.86 -14.16
CA SER A 202 -9.30 4.32 -14.16
C SER A 202 -9.86 4.69 -15.52
N GLY A 203 -10.89 5.49 -15.63
CA GLY A 203 -11.41 5.93 -16.94
C GLY A 203 -10.40 6.73 -17.78
N LEU A 204 -9.11 6.67 -17.43
CA LEU A 204 -7.99 7.29 -18.12
C LEU A 204 -7.41 6.30 -19.12
N VAL A 205 -7.46 6.66 -20.38
CA VAL A 205 -6.79 5.93 -21.46
C VAL A 205 -5.29 6.18 -21.36
N ASP A 206 -4.48 5.13 -21.34
CA ASP A 206 -3.05 5.23 -21.57
C ASP A 206 -2.82 5.47 -23.08
N TRP A 207 -2.77 6.75 -23.45
CA TRP A 207 -2.58 7.14 -24.83
C TRP A 207 -1.25 6.69 -25.42
N GLY A 208 -0.19 6.57 -24.61
CA GLY A 208 1.11 6.07 -25.06
C GLY A 208 1.03 4.61 -25.52
N ALA A 209 0.43 3.76 -24.67
CA ALA A 209 0.22 2.36 -25.00
C ALA A 209 -0.74 2.19 -26.19
N LEU A 210 -1.82 2.98 -26.24
CA LEU A 210 -2.81 2.93 -27.32
C LEU A 210 -2.20 3.29 -28.67
N ILE A 211 -1.45 4.40 -28.76
CA ILE A 211 -0.77 4.82 -29.98
C ILE A 211 0.29 3.80 -30.41
N GLY A 212 1.01 3.19 -29.46
CA GLY A 212 1.96 2.11 -29.78
C GLY A 212 1.29 0.91 -30.42
N ILE A 213 0.12 0.49 -29.92
CA ILE A 213 -0.69 -0.60 -30.53
C ILE A 213 -1.18 -0.21 -31.93
N MET A 214 -1.64 1.03 -32.10
CA MET A 214 -2.11 1.52 -33.39
C MET A 214 -0.98 1.57 -34.42
N HIS A 215 0.23 1.96 -34.02
CA HIS A 215 1.40 2.00 -34.89
C HIS A 215 1.79 0.58 -35.34
N ALA A 216 1.89 -0.36 -34.41
CA ALA A 216 2.16 -1.76 -34.72
C ALA A 216 1.09 -2.36 -35.67
N ALA A 217 -0.18 -2.03 -35.45
CA ALA A 217 -1.27 -2.49 -36.33
C ALA A 217 -1.12 -1.98 -37.77
N ILE A 218 -0.68 -0.73 -37.95
CA ILE A 218 -0.41 -0.17 -39.29
C ILE A 218 0.76 -0.92 -39.97
N GLU A 219 1.83 -1.21 -39.24
CA GLU A 219 2.97 -1.97 -39.78
C GLU A 219 2.55 -3.38 -40.20
N ASP A 220 1.59 -3.99 -39.49
CA ASP A 220 1.03 -5.32 -39.80
C ASP A 220 -0.13 -5.27 -40.85
N GLY A 221 -0.46 -4.10 -41.36
CA GLY A 221 -1.52 -3.91 -42.37
C GLY A 221 -2.94 -4.04 -41.81
N HIS A 222 -3.11 -3.89 -40.52
CA HIS A 222 -4.44 -3.90 -39.85
C HIS A 222 -4.98 -2.48 -39.66
N GLU A 223 -6.31 -2.40 -39.47
CA GLU A 223 -6.96 -1.14 -39.15
C GLU A 223 -6.59 -0.75 -37.71
N PRO A 224 -5.89 0.39 -37.49
CA PRO A 224 -5.23 0.71 -36.22
C PRO A 224 -6.21 0.90 -35.08
N PHE A 225 -7.36 1.53 -35.33
CA PHE A 225 -8.33 1.82 -34.30
C PHE A 225 -9.08 0.58 -33.81
N ALA A 226 -9.51 -0.26 -34.77
CA ALA A 226 -10.17 -1.53 -34.47
C ALA A 226 -9.25 -2.49 -33.67
N GLU A 227 -7.97 -2.52 -34.04
CA GLU A 227 -6.98 -3.34 -33.32
C GLU A 227 -6.74 -2.81 -31.90
N ALA A 228 -6.62 -1.51 -31.72
CA ALA A 228 -6.49 -0.89 -30.41
C ALA A 228 -7.70 -1.21 -29.51
N ILE A 229 -8.93 -1.11 -30.04
CA ILE A 229 -10.16 -1.46 -29.32
C ILE A 229 -10.18 -2.96 -29.00
N ARG A 230 -9.81 -3.82 -29.93
CA ARG A 230 -9.76 -5.28 -29.76
C ARG A 230 -8.80 -5.70 -28.66
N VAL A 231 -7.59 -5.15 -28.65
CA VAL A 231 -6.58 -5.43 -27.62
C VAL A 231 -7.06 -4.93 -26.27
N GLN A 232 -7.59 -3.72 -26.23
CA GLN A 232 -8.11 -3.12 -24.99
C GLN A 232 -9.32 -3.90 -24.45
N GLY A 233 -10.20 -4.42 -25.30
CA GLY A 233 -11.35 -5.24 -24.91
C GLY A 233 -10.98 -6.56 -24.24
N ARG A 234 -9.77 -7.08 -24.51
CA ARG A 234 -9.23 -8.29 -23.89
C ARG A 234 -8.55 -8.06 -22.55
N LEU A 235 -8.27 -6.80 -22.19
CA LEU A 235 -7.56 -6.43 -20.98
C LEU A 235 -8.53 -6.10 -19.83
N PHE A 236 -8.82 -7.05 -18.95
CA PHE A 236 -9.35 -6.86 -17.59
C PHE A 236 -10.73 -6.21 -17.41
N THR A 237 -11.59 -6.04 -18.41
CA THR A 237 -12.89 -5.44 -18.20
C THR A 237 -13.99 -6.04 -19.08
N THR A 238 -15.17 -6.26 -18.49
CA THR A 238 -16.41 -6.60 -19.20
C THR A 238 -17.23 -5.35 -19.56
N ARG A 239 -16.76 -4.15 -19.18
CA ARG A 239 -17.45 -2.90 -19.49
C ARG A 239 -17.04 -2.40 -20.87
N PRO A 240 -17.96 -1.77 -21.63
CA PRO A 240 -17.60 -1.07 -22.86
C PRO A 240 -16.47 -0.08 -22.63
N ILE A 241 -15.53 -0.05 -23.54
CA ILE A 241 -14.44 0.92 -23.49
C ILE A 241 -14.92 2.16 -24.18
N THR A 242 -14.96 3.27 -23.43
CA THR A 242 -15.22 4.60 -23.97
C THR A 242 -13.87 5.29 -24.12
N LEU A 243 -13.46 5.57 -25.35
CA LEU A 243 -12.18 6.22 -25.63
C LEU A 243 -12.24 7.73 -25.31
N GLY A 244 -13.44 8.28 -25.17
CA GLY A 244 -13.68 9.71 -24.93
C GLY A 244 -13.49 10.57 -26.18
N VAL A 245 -13.35 9.94 -27.34
CA VAL A 245 -13.20 10.60 -28.64
C VAL A 245 -14.36 10.28 -29.60
N GLU A 246 -15.35 9.51 -29.14
CA GLU A 246 -16.47 9.04 -29.97
C GLU A 246 -17.21 10.22 -30.61
N SER A 247 -17.47 11.27 -29.84
CA SER A 247 -18.12 12.49 -30.36
C SER A 247 -17.26 13.24 -31.40
N ALA A 248 -15.93 13.12 -31.30
CA ALA A 248 -15.03 13.71 -32.28
C ALA A 248 -14.94 12.88 -33.57
N LEU A 249 -15.14 11.55 -33.47
CA LEU A 249 -15.20 10.66 -34.63
C LEU A 249 -16.52 10.83 -35.38
N GLU A 250 -17.63 11.03 -34.66
CA GLU A 250 -18.94 11.33 -35.27
C GLU A 250 -18.97 12.72 -35.93
N ASN A 251 -18.14 13.65 -35.47
CA ASN A 251 -18.04 15.02 -35.98
C ASN A 251 -16.60 15.41 -36.32
N PRO A 252 -16.01 14.88 -37.41
CA PRO A 252 -14.61 15.05 -37.74
C PRO A 252 -14.15 16.47 -38.09
N GLY A 253 -15.06 17.44 -38.16
CA GLY A 253 -14.72 18.84 -38.46
C GLY A 253 -14.15 19.67 -37.30
N ALA A 254 -14.09 19.14 -36.08
CA ALA A 254 -13.59 19.82 -34.89
C ALA A 254 -12.73 18.91 -34.00
N PRO A 255 -11.42 18.76 -34.25
CA PRO A 255 -10.54 17.98 -33.39
C PRO A 255 -10.68 18.44 -31.93
N CYS A 256 -11.07 17.54 -31.04
CA CYS A 256 -11.30 17.79 -29.61
C CYS A 256 -12.47 18.77 -29.29
N GLY A 257 -13.36 19.08 -30.20
CA GLY A 257 -14.51 19.98 -29.97
C GLY A 257 -14.14 21.45 -29.69
N LEU A 258 -12.86 21.84 -29.86
CA LEU A 258 -12.35 23.18 -29.56
C LEU A 258 -11.62 23.75 -30.76
N ARG A 259 -12.07 24.90 -31.27
CA ARG A 259 -11.55 25.52 -32.49
C ARG A 259 -10.20 26.21 -32.32
N SER A 260 -9.78 26.53 -31.09
CA SER A 260 -8.50 27.19 -30.82
C SER A 260 -8.00 27.00 -29.38
N ASP A 261 -6.71 27.26 -29.14
CA ASP A 261 -6.14 27.26 -27.79
C ASP A 261 -6.78 28.28 -26.85
N ALA A 262 -7.31 29.39 -27.45
CA ALA A 262 -8.06 30.40 -26.70
C ALA A 262 -9.41 29.84 -26.17
N GLU A 263 -10.09 28.99 -26.94
CA GLU A 263 -11.32 28.31 -26.49
C GLU A 263 -11.03 27.26 -25.41
N ARG A 264 -9.94 26.53 -25.54
CA ARG A 264 -9.44 25.61 -24.48
C ARG A 264 -9.21 26.36 -23.17
N ALA A 265 -8.49 27.49 -23.23
CA ALA A 265 -8.19 28.32 -22.08
C ALA A 265 -9.47 28.94 -21.45
N ARG A 266 -10.50 29.23 -22.25
CA ARG A 266 -11.81 29.71 -21.74
C ARG A 266 -12.58 28.59 -21.04
N GLN A 267 -12.59 27.37 -21.58
CA GLN A 267 -13.28 26.23 -20.96
C GLN A 267 -12.60 25.79 -19.64
N VAL A 268 -11.26 25.77 -19.59
CA VAL A 268 -10.53 25.50 -18.34
C VAL A 268 -10.89 26.54 -17.29
N ARG A 269 -10.81 27.83 -17.62
CA ARG A 269 -11.22 28.93 -16.71
C ARG A 269 -12.68 28.88 -16.27
N LYS A 270 -13.58 28.39 -17.12
CA LYS A 270 -14.98 28.17 -16.74
C LYS A 270 -15.14 27.03 -15.73
N LYS A 271 -14.48 25.89 -15.97
CA LYS A 271 -14.47 24.77 -15.04
C LYS A 271 -13.84 25.13 -13.68
N ASP A 272 -12.73 25.88 -13.69
CA ASP A 272 -12.07 26.33 -12.46
C ASP A 272 -13.01 27.25 -11.64
N ARG A 273 -13.78 28.11 -12.29
CA ARG A 273 -14.80 28.95 -11.61
C ARG A 273 -15.96 28.12 -11.04
N GLU A 274 -16.43 27.11 -11.76
CA GLU A 274 -17.49 26.21 -11.29
C GLU A 274 -17.03 25.42 -10.06
N ILE A 275 -15.76 24.98 -10.03
CA ILE A 275 -15.17 24.29 -8.88
C ILE A 275 -14.95 25.21 -7.68
N LEU A 276 -14.61 26.49 -7.92
CA LEU A 276 -14.39 27.46 -6.84
C LEU A 276 -15.70 27.99 -6.24
N ASN A 277 -16.82 27.86 -6.94
CA ASN A 277 -18.14 28.33 -6.51
C ASN A 277 -19.04 27.18 -5.99
N SER A 278 -18.57 25.94 -5.98
CA SER A 278 -19.20 24.75 -5.39
C SER A 278 -18.60 24.40 -4.04
#